data_13afb3fa5d23a70a06b5e41e547c8abb
#
_entry.id   13afb3fa5d23a70a06b5e41e547c8abb
#
_cell.length_a   1.000
_cell.length_b   1.000
_cell.length_c   1.000
_cell.angle_alpha   90.00
_cell.angle_beta   90.00
_cell.angle_gamma   90.00
#
_symmetry.space_group_name_H-M   'P 1'
#
loop_
_entity.id
_entity.type
_entity.pdbx_description
1 polymer ?
#
loop_
_entity_poly.entity_id
_entity_poly.type
_entity_poly.pdbx_seq_one_letter_code
_entity_poly.pdbx_strand_id
1 'polypeptide(L)'
;MAVLAQLEPKAVFHYFEEICGIPHESSDTQAISDYLVAFAKERNLYVRQDTLGNVIIKKPATSGYEDAPVVMLQGHMDMVCEKTDDKEIDFHTQGLDLVLEGNVIHADRTTLGGDDGIAVAFALAILDASDIPHPALEVVITVDEEIGMLGAAGITTDDLQASYMLNLDSEDEGQLLVGCAGGMTAVCHMPIVWEACNLMHPVCMQLSVDGLLGGHSGMEIIKQRANANKTLGRTLKAIQTAADIRLVLIDGGKKDNCLLY
;
A
#
# COMPACT_ATOMS: atom_id res chain seq x y z
N MET A 1 -25.42 4.32 5.36
CA MET A 1 -25.19 5.36 6.40
C MET A 1 -23.68 5.39 6.60
N ALA A 2 -23.11 6.58 6.77
CA ALA A 2 -21.67 6.70 7.00
C ALA A 2 -21.29 5.97 8.30
N VAL A 3 -20.32 5.06 8.20
CA VAL A 3 -19.89 4.18 9.31
C VAL A 3 -19.06 4.96 10.32
N LEU A 4 -18.25 5.92 9.84
CA LEU A 4 -17.27 6.65 10.63
C LEU A 4 -17.76 8.04 11.11
N ALA A 5 -18.99 8.44 10.80
CA ALA A 5 -19.53 9.79 11.03
C ALA A 5 -19.48 10.28 12.49
N GLN A 6 -19.32 9.40 13.47
CA GLN A 6 -19.28 9.74 14.89
C GLN A 6 -17.86 9.87 15.46
N LEU A 7 -16.84 9.55 14.63
CA LEU A 7 -15.45 9.61 15.06
C LEU A 7 -14.88 11.04 14.94
N GLU A 8 -13.89 11.34 15.78
CA GLU A 8 -13.15 12.61 15.75
C GLU A 8 -11.66 12.35 15.44
N PRO A 9 -11.03 13.19 14.61
CA PRO A 9 -11.55 14.41 13.96
C PRO A 9 -12.51 14.09 12.79
N LYS A 10 -13.68 14.69 12.77
CA LYS A 10 -14.74 14.38 11.79
C LYS A 10 -14.29 14.49 10.33
N ALA A 11 -13.54 15.54 10.00
CA ALA A 11 -13.09 15.76 8.63
C ALA A 11 -12.15 14.65 8.16
N VAL A 12 -11.26 14.16 9.02
CA VAL A 12 -10.33 13.07 8.67
C VAL A 12 -11.10 11.79 8.39
N PHE A 13 -12.00 11.38 9.31
CA PHE A 13 -12.76 10.14 9.14
C PHE A 13 -13.78 10.22 8.00
N HIS A 14 -14.30 11.41 7.70
CA HIS A 14 -15.12 11.65 6.53
C HIS A 14 -14.35 11.36 5.23
N TYR A 15 -13.18 11.96 5.06
CA TYR A 15 -12.36 11.73 3.86
C TYR A 15 -11.81 10.32 3.79
N PHE A 16 -11.46 9.71 4.93
CA PHE A 16 -11.04 8.32 4.94
C PHE A 16 -12.16 7.38 4.46
N GLU A 17 -13.39 7.59 4.92
CA GLU A 17 -14.55 6.81 4.46
C GLU A 17 -14.84 7.03 2.97
N GLU A 18 -14.69 8.26 2.44
CA GLU A 18 -14.82 8.54 1.01
C GLU A 18 -13.76 7.81 0.18
N ILE A 19 -12.50 7.87 0.61
CA ILE A 19 -11.37 7.19 -0.05
C ILE A 19 -11.62 5.68 -0.10
N CYS A 20 -12.01 5.06 1.01
CA CYS A 20 -12.32 3.63 1.07
C CYS A 20 -13.48 3.23 0.15
N GLY A 21 -14.35 4.16 -0.20
CA GLY A 21 -15.42 3.96 -1.18
C GLY A 21 -14.97 3.96 -2.65
N ILE A 22 -13.72 4.33 -2.92
CA ILE A 22 -13.15 4.44 -4.28
C ILE A 22 -12.17 3.27 -4.50
N PRO A 23 -12.27 2.51 -5.61
CA PRO A 23 -11.24 1.54 -5.98
C PRO A 23 -9.87 2.21 -6.14
N HIS A 24 -8.83 1.65 -5.49
CA HIS A 24 -7.47 2.22 -5.53
C HIS A 24 -6.37 1.18 -5.28
N GLU A 25 -6.53 -0.02 -5.84
CA GLU A 25 -5.45 -1.02 -5.83
C GLU A 25 -4.21 -0.48 -6.55
N SER A 26 -3.01 -0.87 -6.09
CA SER A 26 -1.75 -0.57 -6.79
C SER A 26 -1.84 -0.98 -8.27
N SER A 27 -1.36 -0.13 -9.16
CA SER A 27 -1.51 -0.19 -10.63
C SER A 27 -2.93 0.14 -11.16
N ASP A 28 -3.92 0.41 -10.31
CA ASP A 28 -5.27 0.82 -10.71
C ASP A 28 -5.77 2.00 -9.86
N THR A 29 -5.03 3.09 -9.89
CA THR A 29 -5.22 4.28 -9.05
C THR A 29 -5.91 5.44 -9.77
N GLN A 30 -6.36 5.27 -11.03
CA GLN A 30 -6.90 6.37 -11.81
C GLN A 30 -8.15 7.00 -11.15
N ALA A 31 -9.04 6.19 -10.59
CA ALA A 31 -10.28 6.68 -9.98
C ALA A 31 -10.01 7.60 -8.77
N ILE A 32 -9.11 7.20 -7.87
CA ILE A 32 -8.75 8.01 -6.70
C ILE A 32 -7.93 9.23 -7.11
N SER A 33 -7.04 9.10 -8.09
CA SER A 33 -6.28 10.23 -8.62
C SER A 33 -7.21 11.32 -9.20
N ASP A 34 -8.23 10.93 -9.98
CA ASP A 34 -9.23 11.83 -10.53
C ASP A 34 -10.12 12.46 -9.44
N TYR A 35 -10.45 11.70 -8.38
CA TYR A 35 -11.15 12.22 -7.21
C TYR A 35 -10.34 13.34 -6.53
N LEU A 36 -9.04 13.16 -6.32
CA LEU A 36 -8.17 14.17 -5.72
C LEU A 36 -8.08 15.44 -6.58
N VAL A 37 -8.05 15.28 -7.90
CA VAL A 37 -8.08 16.39 -8.85
C VAL A 37 -9.42 17.16 -8.77
N ALA A 38 -10.54 16.44 -8.72
CA ALA A 38 -11.86 17.03 -8.58
C ALA A 38 -12.00 17.77 -7.24
N PHE A 39 -11.58 17.15 -6.14
CA PHE A 39 -11.54 17.75 -4.81
C PHE A 39 -10.84 19.11 -4.79
N ALA A 40 -9.64 19.19 -5.40
CA ALA A 40 -8.87 20.43 -5.43
C ALA A 40 -9.53 21.51 -6.29
N LYS A 41 -10.08 21.13 -7.46
CA LYS A 41 -10.78 22.06 -8.37
C LYS A 41 -12.03 22.67 -7.73
N GLU A 42 -12.82 21.88 -7.03
CA GLU A 42 -14.02 22.34 -6.33
C GLU A 42 -13.70 23.42 -5.27
N ARG A 43 -12.49 23.36 -4.70
CA ARG A 43 -11.98 24.30 -3.68
C ARG A 43 -11.15 25.43 -4.26
N ASN A 44 -11.07 25.53 -5.59
CA ASN A 44 -10.24 26.50 -6.30
C ASN A 44 -8.75 26.46 -5.89
N LEU A 45 -8.25 25.28 -5.52
CA LEU A 45 -6.84 25.04 -5.23
C LEU A 45 -6.07 24.74 -6.52
N TYR A 46 -4.79 25.11 -6.55
CA TYR A 46 -3.90 24.65 -7.63
C TYR A 46 -3.80 23.12 -7.56
N VAL A 47 -3.89 22.47 -8.71
CA VAL A 47 -3.70 21.03 -8.82
C VAL A 47 -2.97 20.64 -10.10
N ARG A 48 -2.04 19.72 -9.99
CA ARG A 48 -1.35 19.06 -11.11
C ARG A 48 -1.46 17.55 -10.92
N GLN A 49 -1.95 16.88 -11.93
CA GLN A 49 -1.87 15.42 -12.08
C GLN A 49 -0.81 15.13 -13.14
N ASP A 50 0.16 14.29 -12.85
CA ASP A 50 1.18 13.91 -13.81
C ASP A 50 0.76 12.68 -14.65
N THR A 51 1.64 12.26 -15.56
CA THR A 51 1.37 11.15 -16.48
C THR A 51 1.32 9.78 -15.80
N LEU A 52 1.82 9.67 -14.58
CA LEU A 52 1.75 8.46 -13.77
C LEU A 52 0.50 8.41 -12.90
N GLY A 53 -0.18 9.56 -12.73
CA GLY A 53 -1.33 9.70 -11.86
C GLY A 53 -1.00 10.30 -10.49
N ASN A 54 0.27 10.68 -10.21
CA ASN A 54 0.59 11.42 -8.99
C ASN A 54 -0.15 12.76 -8.97
N VAL A 55 -0.63 13.18 -7.81
CA VAL A 55 -1.38 14.43 -7.64
C VAL A 55 -0.63 15.37 -6.70
N ILE A 56 -0.43 16.61 -7.16
CA ILE A 56 0.15 17.71 -6.39
C ILE A 56 -0.91 18.78 -6.23
N ILE A 57 -1.22 19.14 -4.98
CA ILE A 57 -2.18 20.19 -4.64
C ILE A 57 -1.46 21.25 -3.82
N LYS A 58 -1.68 22.54 -4.16
CA LYS A 58 -1.08 23.64 -3.40
C LYS A 58 -2.17 24.50 -2.77
N LYS A 59 -1.96 24.84 -1.50
CA LYS A 59 -2.83 25.75 -0.73
C LYS A 59 -2.01 26.95 -0.26
N PRO A 60 -2.46 28.21 -0.52
CA PRO A 60 -1.78 29.40 -0.01
C PRO A 60 -1.73 29.41 1.52
N ALA A 61 -0.75 30.11 2.09
CA ALA A 61 -0.65 30.35 3.52
C ALA A 61 -1.88 31.09 4.05
N THR A 62 -2.25 30.82 5.29
CA THR A 62 -3.22 31.63 6.02
C THR A 62 -2.60 32.93 6.51
N SER A 63 -3.45 33.92 6.83
CA SER A 63 -2.99 35.22 7.33
C SER A 63 -2.07 35.07 8.55
N GLY A 64 -0.90 35.73 8.46
CA GLY A 64 0.15 35.67 9.47
C GLY A 64 1.19 34.56 9.27
N TYR A 65 1.04 33.74 8.23
CA TYR A 65 1.99 32.67 7.89
C TYR A 65 2.62 32.84 6.50
N GLU A 66 2.42 33.99 5.86
CA GLU A 66 2.84 34.25 4.46
C GLU A 66 4.36 34.14 4.27
N ASP A 67 5.12 34.51 5.31
CA ASP A 67 6.59 34.48 5.29
C ASP A 67 7.17 33.17 5.86
N ALA A 68 6.31 32.25 6.31
CA ALA A 68 6.76 30.97 6.82
C ALA A 68 7.22 30.05 5.67
N PRO A 69 8.20 29.15 5.92
CA PRO A 69 8.63 28.19 4.92
C PRO A 69 7.47 27.31 4.44
N VAL A 70 7.46 26.99 3.16
CA VAL A 70 6.49 26.07 2.57
C VAL A 70 6.69 24.68 3.16
N VAL A 71 5.59 24.03 3.53
CA VAL A 71 5.57 22.66 4.08
C VAL A 71 4.90 21.72 3.10
N MET A 72 5.54 20.60 2.86
CA MET A 72 4.96 19.50 2.08
C MET A 72 4.37 18.44 3.01
N LEU A 73 3.17 17.99 2.68
CA LEU A 73 2.56 16.77 3.22
C LEU A 73 2.62 15.71 2.12
N GLN A 74 3.18 14.56 2.42
CA GLN A 74 3.35 13.48 1.44
C GLN A 74 2.79 12.18 1.98
N GLY A 75 2.12 11.44 1.10
CA GLY A 75 1.60 10.10 1.29
C GLY A 75 1.35 9.43 -0.05
N HIS A 76 0.87 8.19 -0.04
CA HIS A 76 0.48 7.48 -1.26
C HIS A 76 -1.01 7.14 -1.28
N MET A 77 -1.57 6.96 -2.48
CA MET A 77 -3.00 6.74 -2.66
C MET A 77 -3.36 5.30 -2.96
N ASP A 78 -2.40 4.47 -3.30
CA ASP A 78 -2.63 3.06 -3.58
C ASP A 78 -2.62 2.21 -2.33
N MET A 79 -3.19 1.02 -2.42
CA MET A 79 -3.19 0.04 -1.34
C MET A 79 -3.00 -1.37 -1.88
N VAL A 80 -2.50 -2.26 -1.03
CA VAL A 80 -2.51 -3.71 -1.28
C VAL A 80 -3.92 -4.25 -1.11
N CYS A 81 -4.49 -4.83 -2.17
CA CYS A 81 -5.81 -5.44 -2.17
C CYS A 81 -5.71 -6.95 -1.98
N GLU A 82 -6.10 -7.42 -0.79
CA GLU A 82 -6.23 -8.84 -0.44
C GLU A 82 -7.56 -9.11 0.25
N LYS A 83 -8.09 -10.31 0.09
CA LYS A 83 -9.36 -10.73 0.68
C LYS A 83 -9.31 -12.17 1.16
N THR A 84 -10.23 -12.53 2.05
CA THR A 84 -10.45 -13.92 2.42
C THR A 84 -11.10 -14.71 1.29
N ASP A 85 -10.92 -16.02 1.25
CA ASP A 85 -11.41 -16.88 0.16
C ASP A 85 -12.94 -16.86 0.00
N ASP A 86 -13.66 -16.53 1.06
CA ASP A 86 -15.13 -16.48 1.11
C ASP A 86 -15.72 -15.07 0.86
N LYS A 87 -14.87 -14.06 0.61
CA LYS A 87 -15.32 -12.71 0.28
C LYS A 87 -15.47 -12.54 -1.22
N GLU A 88 -16.65 -12.16 -1.65
CA GLU A 88 -16.94 -11.74 -3.03
C GLU A 88 -16.75 -10.22 -3.13
N ILE A 89 -15.72 -9.77 -3.79
CA ILE A 89 -15.42 -8.36 -4.09
C ILE A 89 -14.56 -8.29 -5.35
N ASP A 90 -14.82 -7.28 -6.17
CA ASP A 90 -14.00 -6.86 -7.30
C ASP A 90 -13.37 -5.50 -6.96
N PHE A 91 -12.11 -5.48 -6.61
CA PHE A 91 -11.37 -4.28 -6.21
C PHE A 91 -11.21 -3.24 -7.33
N HIS A 92 -11.44 -3.60 -8.58
CA HIS A 92 -11.41 -2.65 -9.70
C HIS A 92 -12.68 -1.79 -9.79
N THR A 93 -13.81 -2.26 -9.22
CA THR A 93 -15.11 -1.61 -9.41
C THR A 93 -15.84 -1.32 -8.11
N GLN A 94 -15.39 -1.86 -6.99
CA GLN A 94 -16.07 -1.78 -5.71
C GLN A 94 -15.14 -1.20 -4.65
N GLY A 95 -15.67 -0.28 -3.85
CA GLY A 95 -15.02 0.19 -2.62
C GLY A 95 -15.12 -0.84 -1.49
N LEU A 96 -14.49 -0.53 -0.38
CA LEU A 96 -14.40 -1.39 0.78
C LEU A 96 -15.64 -1.28 1.69
N ASP A 97 -16.04 -2.39 2.29
CA ASP A 97 -17.07 -2.44 3.30
C ASP A 97 -16.46 -2.16 4.69
N LEU A 98 -16.52 -0.90 5.14
CA LEU A 98 -15.97 -0.52 6.44
C LEU A 98 -16.79 -1.02 7.61
N VAL A 99 -16.09 -1.44 8.66
CA VAL A 99 -16.65 -1.87 9.94
C VAL A 99 -15.96 -1.13 11.08
N LEU A 100 -16.74 -0.60 12.01
CA LEU A 100 -16.25 -0.03 13.26
C LEU A 100 -16.60 -0.98 14.40
N GLU A 101 -15.60 -1.61 15.00
CA GLU A 101 -15.75 -2.51 16.13
C GLU A 101 -15.02 -1.96 17.36
N GLY A 102 -15.78 -1.43 18.31
CA GLY A 102 -15.21 -0.72 19.45
C GLY A 102 -14.47 0.54 19.01
N ASN A 103 -13.15 0.54 19.14
CA ASN A 103 -12.25 1.62 18.71
C ASN A 103 -11.31 1.20 17.54
N VAL A 104 -11.66 0.12 16.85
CA VAL A 104 -10.91 -0.38 15.69
C VAL A 104 -11.75 -0.24 14.42
N ILE A 105 -11.16 0.33 13.39
CA ILE A 105 -11.72 0.35 12.04
C ILE A 105 -11.06 -0.77 11.25
N HIS A 106 -11.85 -1.56 10.57
CA HIS A 106 -11.36 -2.57 9.61
C HIS A 106 -12.31 -2.67 8.41
N ALA A 107 -11.89 -3.34 7.35
CA ALA A 107 -12.77 -3.71 6.25
C ALA A 107 -13.27 -5.14 6.41
N ASP A 108 -14.49 -5.43 5.94
CA ASP A 108 -15.11 -6.75 6.06
C ASP A 108 -14.40 -7.77 5.18
N ARG A 109 -13.51 -8.55 5.79
CA ARG A 109 -12.77 -9.66 5.15
C ARG A 109 -11.87 -9.24 4.00
N THR A 110 -11.38 -7.98 4.02
CA THR A 110 -10.38 -7.45 3.08
C THR A 110 -9.31 -6.67 3.83
N THR A 111 -8.24 -6.31 3.14
CA THR A 111 -7.32 -5.23 3.55
C THR A 111 -8.09 -3.91 3.65
N LEU A 112 -7.59 -2.95 4.44
CA LEU A 112 -8.25 -1.67 4.72
C LEU A 112 -7.65 -0.49 3.92
N GLY A 113 -6.33 -0.51 3.64
CA GLY A 113 -5.63 0.64 3.07
C GLY A 113 -5.49 1.81 4.06
N GLY A 114 -5.36 1.51 5.36
CA GLY A 114 -5.03 2.54 6.36
C GLY A 114 -3.65 3.14 6.11
N ASP A 115 -2.72 2.32 5.71
CA ASP A 115 -1.48 2.62 5.03
C ASP A 115 -1.79 2.76 3.52
N ASP A 116 -1.74 3.92 2.87
CA ASP A 116 -1.52 5.23 3.50
C ASP A 116 -2.74 6.16 3.30
N GLY A 117 -3.94 5.55 3.17
CA GLY A 117 -5.21 6.29 3.02
C GLY A 117 -5.47 7.28 4.16
N ILE A 118 -4.93 7.03 5.35
CA ILE A 118 -5.08 7.96 6.47
C ILE A 118 -4.29 9.25 6.24
N ALA A 119 -3.11 9.20 5.64
CA ALA A 119 -2.34 10.38 5.28
C ALA A 119 -3.07 11.22 4.22
N VAL A 120 -3.66 10.55 3.22
CA VAL A 120 -4.49 11.22 2.22
C VAL A 120 -5.67 11.92 2.90
N ALA A 121 -6.36 11.25 3.82
CA ALA A 121 -7.47 11.83 4.57
C ALA A 121 -7.06 13.04 5.44
N PHE A 122 -5.91 12.98 6.12
CA PHE A 122 -5.35 14.12 6.84
C PHE A 122 -5.05 15.29 5.91
N ALA A 123 -4.43 15.04 4.76
CA ALA A 123 -4.12 16.07 3.79
C ALA A 123 -5.39 16.74 3.26
N LEU A 124 -6.42 15.96 2.89
CA LEU A 124 -7.70 16.49 2.42
C LEU A 124 -8.41 17.31 3.51
N ALA A 125 -8.41 16.84 4.75
CA ALA A 125 -9.00 17.56 5.87
C ALA A 125 -8.34 18.93 6.10
N ILE A 126 -7.01 19.01 6.02
CA ILE A 126 -6.26 20.27 6.14
C ILE A 126 -6.49 21.16 4.92
N LEU A 127 -6.53 20.59 3.72
CA LEU A 127 -6.81 21.36 2.50
C LEU A 127 -8.21 21.98 2.50
N ASP A 128 -9.21 21.29 3.04
CA ASP A 128 -10.59 21.76 3.14
C ASP A 128 -10.81 22.77 4.30
N ALA A 129 -10.02 22.66 5.37
CA ALA A 129 -10.19 23.50 6.55
C ALA A 129 -9.99 24.98 6.24
N SER A 130 -10.85 25.82 6.82
CA SER A 130 -10.76 27.29 6.77
C SER A 130 -10.32 27.93 8.08
N ASP A 131 -10.25 27.16 9.15
CA ASP A 131 -10.02 27.59 10.53
C ASP A 131 -8.69 27.08 11.11
N ILE A 132 -7.92 26.28 10.36
CA ILE A 132 -6.60 25.79 10.76
C ILE A 132 -5.54 26.76 10.23
N PRO A 133 -4.79 27.49 11.06
CA PRO A 133 -3.66 28.31 10.60
C PRO A 133 -2.53 27.42 10.05
N HIS A 134 -1.99 27.79 8.88
CA HIS A 134 -0.92 27.00 8.24
C HIS A 134 -0.04 27.87 7.31
N PRO A 135 1.23 27.52 7.11
CA PRO A 135 2.07 28.09 6.04
C PRO A 135 1.52 27.69 4.66
N ALA A 136 2.14 28.14 3.60
CA ALA A 136 1.83 27.61 2.29
C ALA A 136 2.08 26.08 2.28
N LEU A 137 1.13 25.33 1.74
CA LEU A 137 1.18 23.86 1.71
C LEU A 137 1.35 23.34 0.28
N GLU A 138 2.15 22.33 0.15
CA GLU A 138 2.25 21.44 -1.01
C GLU A 138 1.88 20.02 -0.56
N VAL A 139 0.76 19.51 -1.06
CA VAL A 139 0.34 18.14 -0.80
C VAL A 139 0.72 17.30 -2.01
N VAL A 140 1.53 16.26 -1.78
CA VAL A 140 2.03 15.37 -2.82
C VAL A 140 1.53 13.97 -2.51
N ILE A 141 0.60 13.46 -3.33
CA ILE A 141 0.06 12.12 -3.20
C ILE A 141 0.56 11.29 -4.38
N THR A 142 1.33 10.25 -4.07
CA THR A 142 1.96 9.38 -5.06
C THR A 142 1.13 8.14 -5.34
N VAL A 143 1.40 7.50 -6.46
CA VAL A 143 0.82 6.20 -6.86
C VAL A 143 1.87 5.10 -6.70
N ASP A 144 1.41 3.84 -6.61
CA ASP A 144 2.24 2.64 -6.73
C ASP A 144 3.45 2.61 -5.76
N GLU A 145 3.22 3.04 -4.52
CA GLU A 145 4.20 2.92 -3.44
C GLU A 145 4.43 1.44 -3.13
N GLU A 146 3.36 0.69 -2.91
CA GLU A 146 3.31 -0.70 -2.46
C GLU A 146 3.96 -1.71 -3.41
N ILE A 147 4.17 -1.31 -4.65
CA ILE A 147 4.83 -2.12 -5.68
C ILE A 147 6.21 -1.57 -6.09
N GLY A 148 6.79 -0.71 -5.26
CA GLY A 148 8.17 -0.24 -5.40
C GLY A 148 8.35 1.25 -5.60
N MET A 149 7.45 2.09 -5.07
CA MET A 149 7.52 3.56 -5.11
C MET A 149 7.61 4.12 -6.53
N LEU A 150 6.88 3.53 -7.48
CA LEU A 150 6.99 3.88 -8.90
C LEU A 150 6.56 5.33 -9.16
N GLY A 151 5.51 5.79 -8.48
CA GLY A 151 5.06 7.17 -8.56
C GLY A 151 6.11 8.15 -8.06
N ALA A 152 6.69 7.90 -6.90
CA ALA A 152 7.71 8.75 -6.30
C ALA A 152 9.00 8.78 -7.16
N ALA A 153 9.38 7.65 -7.76
CA ALA A 153 10.54 7.57 -8.65
C ALA A 153 10.38 8.38 -9.94
N GLY A 154 9.15 8.56 -10.41
CA GLY A 154 8.85 9.23 -11.68
C GLY A 154 8.32 10.66 -11.54
N ILE A 155 8.09 11.16 -10.33
CA ILE A 155 7.51 12.50 -10.12
C ILE A 155 8.48 13.61 -10.52
N THR A 156 7.95 14.64 -11.18
CA THR A 156 8.72 15.85 -11.44
C THR A 156 8.57 16.84 -10.30
N THR A 157 9.69 17.43 -9.87
CA THR A 157 9.75 18.33 -8.70
C THR A 157 9.99 19.79 -9.06
N ASP A 158 10.02 20.13 -10.34
CA ASP A 158 10.41 21.46 -10.84
C ASP A 158 9.53 22.61 -10.30
N ASP A 159 8.29 22.33 -9.94
CA ASP A 159 7.34 23.29 -9.39
C ASP A 159 7.17 23.21 -7.87
N LEU A 160 7.91 22.34 -7.19
CA LEU A 160 7.89 22.20 -5.73
C LEU A 160 8.85 23.21 -5.07
N GLN A 161 8.41 23.81 -3.96
CA GLN A 161 9.12 24.86 -3.23
C GLN A 161 9.28 24.55 -1.73
N ALA A 162 8.70 23.44 -1.27
CA ALA A 162 8.70 23.09 0.13
C ALA A 162 10.12 22.96 0.70
N SER A 163 10.35 23.57 1.86
CA SER A 163 11.60 23.47 2.63
C SER A 163 11.57 22.34 3.66
N TYR A 164 10.36 21.90 4.01
CA TYR A 164 10.12 20.79 4.94
C TYR A 164 9.13 19.81 4.32
N MET A 165 9.42 18.53 4.43
CA MET A 165 8.51 17.46 4.03
C MET A 165 8.13 16.64 5.25
N LEU A 166 6.83 16.46 5.45
CA LEU A 166 6.24 15.54 6.40
C LEU A 166 5.69 14.37 5.59
N ASN A 167 6.44 13.27 5.55
CA ASN A 167 5.92 12.00 5.07
C ASN A 167 5.06 11.41 6.18
N LEU A 168 3.81 11.11 5.87
CA LEU A 168 2.80 10.65 6.83
C LEU A 168 2.64 9.13 6.84
N ASP A 169 3.42 8.46 6.03
CA ASP A 169 3.48 7.02 5.87
C ASP A 169 4.35 6.40 6.98
N SER A 170 3.81 6.37 8.20
CA SER A 170 4.49 5.83 9.37
C SER A 170 3.47 5.27 10.36
N GLU A 171 3.71 4.05 10.85
CA GLU A 171 2.77 3.28 11.67
C GLU A 171 2.92 3.51 13.18
N ASP A 172 4.11 3.91 13.65
CA ASP A 172 4.42 4.03 15.08
C ASP A 172 4.05 5.40 15.64
N GLU A 173 3.08 5.44 16.56
CA GLU A 173 2.66 6.66 17.24
C GLU A 173 3.80 7.27 18.07
N GLY A 174 3.95 8.60 17.99
CA GLY A 174 4.91 9.36 18.80
C GLY A 174 6.36 9.25 18.34
N GLN A 175 6.65 8.67 17.19
CA GLN A 175 7.98 8.58 16.61
C GLN A 175 8.12 9.53 15.42
N LEU A 176 9.28 10.19 15.32
CA LEU A 176 9.70 10.96 14.16
C LEU A 176 10.90 10.26 13.54
N LEU A 177 10.70 9.66 12.38
CA LEU A 177 11.76 8.99 11.63
C LEU A 177 12.47 10.01 10.73
N VAL A 178 13.79 10.09 10.84
CA VAL A 178 14.65 11.04 10.08
C VAL A 178 15.51 10.33 9.03
N GLY A 179 15.19 9.10 8.70
CA GLY A 179 15.87 8.30 7.70
C GLY A 179 15.03 7.12 7.29
N CYS A 180 15.38 6.49 6.17
CA CYS A 180 14.66 5.32 5.65
C CYS A 180 15.65 4.21 5.28
N ALA A 181 15.13 2.98 5.22
CA ALA A 181 15.84 1.85 4.63
C ALA A 181 15.71 1.88 3.11
N GLY A 182 16.68 1.30 2.42
CA GLY A 182 16.57 1.01 0.99
C GLY A 182 16.14 -0.45 0.77
N GLY A 183 15.46 -0.70 -0.35
CA GLY A 183 15.08 -2.04 -0.79
C GLY A 183 15.56 -2.32 -2.21
N MET A 184 15.66 -3.60 -2.55
CA MET A 184 15.95 -4.05 -3.89
C MET A 184 15.27 -5.39 -4.14
N THR A 185 14.53 -5.48 -5.23
CA THR A 185 13.97 -6.75 -5.73
C THR A 185 14.89 -7.32 -6.80
N ALA A 186 15.29 -8.57 -6.63
CA ALA A 186 16.06 -9.31 -7.62
C ALA A 186 15.21 -10.41 -8.25
N VAL A 187 14.98 -10.31 -9.57
CA VAL A 187 14.29 -11.33 -10.35
C VAL A 187 15.31 -12.25 -11.01
N CYS A 188 15.31 -13.53 -10.63
CA CYS A 188 16.21 -14.53 -11.17
C CYS A 188 15.47 -15.45 -12.15
N HIS A 189 15.91 -15.46 -13.41
CA HIS A 189 15.41 -16.38 -14.42
C HIS A 189 16.35 -17.59 -14.54
N MET A 190 15.87 -18.76 -14.18
CA MET A 190 16.62 -20.01 -14.32
C MET A 190 16.01 -20.85 -15.45
N PRO A 191 16.76 -21.11 -16.53
CA PRO A 191 16.27 -21.98 -17.59
C PRO A 191 16.10 -23.41 -17.10
N ILE A 192 14.97 -24.03 -17.39
CA ILE A 192 14.65 -25.39 -17.04
C ILE A 192 14.70 -26.26 -18.28
N VAL A 193 15.40 -27.40 -18.19
CA VAL A 193 15.40 -28.44 -19.22
C VAL A 193 14.47 -29.54 -18.78
N TRP A 194 13.42 -29.77 -19.58
CA TRP A 194 12.46 -30.83 -19.31
C TRP A 194 12.98 -32.17 -19.82
N GLU A 195 12.86 -33.21 -18.99
CA GLU A 195 13.22 -34.57 -19.33
C GLU A 195 11.99 -35.48 -19.30
N ALA A 196 11.99 -36.51 -20.15
CA ALA A 196 10.94 -37.53 -20.09
C ALA A 196 11.01 -38.29 -18.75
N CYS A 197 9.87 -38.53 -18.14
CA CYS A 197 9.80 -39.35 -16.95
C CYS A 197 9.97 -40.82 -17.30
N ASN A 198 11.08 -41.42 -16.86
CA ASN A 198 11.41 -42.84 -17.10
C ASN A 198 11.17 -43.71 -15.85
N LEU A 199 10.41 -43.23 -14.89
CA LEU A 199 10.08 -43.99 -13.68
C LEU A 199 9.07 -45.10 -14.00
N MET A 200 9.35 -46.31 -13.51
CA MET A 200 8.35 -47.37 -13.58
C MET A 200 7.27 -47.13 -12.52
N HIS A 201 6.02 -47.02 -12.95
CA HIS A 201 4.86 -46.73 -12.10
C HIS A 201 4.98 -45.42 -11.29
N PRO A 202 5.14 -44.27 -11.95
CA PRO A 202 5.24 -43.00 -11.27
C PRO A 202 3.92 -42.66 -10.53
N VAL A 203 4.05 -42.15 -9.31
CA VAL A 203 2.94 -41.61 -8.53
C VAL A 203 3.12 -40.10 -8.49
N CYS A 204 2.10 -39.34 -8.88
CA CYS A 204 2.10 -37.89 -8.72
C CYS A 204 1.58 -37.55 -7.31
N MET A 205 2.34 -36.74 -6.58
CA MET A 205 1.99 -36.27 -5.24
C MET A 205 2.10 -34.75 -5.20
N GLN A 206 1.21 -34.13 -4.44
CA GLN A 206 1.32 -32.71 -4.09
C GLN A 206 1.86 -32.60 -2.66
N LEU A 207 2.86 -31.76 -2.48
CA LEU A 207 3.40 -31.38 -1.19
C LEU A 207 3.16 -29.89 -1.01
N SER A 208 2.41 -29.51 0.04
CA SER A 208 2.19 -28.11 0.40
C SER A 208 2.79 -27.78 1.76
N VAL A 209 3.22 -26.54 1.92
CA VAL A 209 3.63 -25.94 3.18
C VAL A 209 2.82 -24.66 3.30
N ASP A 210 1.86 -24.65 4.19
CA ASP A 210 0.91 -23.57 4.41
C ASP A 210 0.59 -23.38 5.89
N GLY A 211 -0.27 -22.40 6.22
CA GLY A 211 -0.69 -22.13 7.59
C GLY A 211 0.41 -21.59 8.49
N LEU A 212 1.52 -21.10 7.94
CA LEU A 212 2.58 -20.47 8.72
C LEU A 212 2.22 -19.01 9.02
N LEU A 213 2.82 -18.47 10.07
CA LEU A 213 2.61 -17.09 10.46
C LEU A 213 3.41 -16.15 9.53
N GLY A 214 2.74 -15.55 8.56
CA GLY A 214 3.30 -14.56 7.65
C GLY A 214 3.56 -13.21 8.30
N GLY A 215 3.54 -12.14 7.53
CA GLY A 215 3.66 -10.77 8.01
C GLY A 215 4.30 -9.84 6.99
N HIS A 216 4.35 -8.55 7.33
CA HIS A 216 4.96 -7.53 6.52
C HIS A 216 6.48 -7.63 6.48
N SER A 217 7.09 -7.50 5.29
CA SER A 217 8.53 -7.66 5.09
C SER A 217 9.39 -6.55 5.73
N GLY A 218 8.80 -5.38 5.99
CA GLY A 218 9.44 -4.28 6.71
C GLY A 218 9.39 -4.48 8.22
N MET A 219 8.26 -4.19 8.84
CA MET A 219 8.08 -4.15 10.30
C MET A 219 8.28 -5.50 10.99
N GLU A 220 7.96 -6.61 10.32
CA GLU A 220 7.96 -7.91 10.95
C GLU A 220 9.10 -8.83 10.53
N ILE A 221 10.00 -8.39 9.64
CA ILE A 221 11.13 -9.20 9.16
C ILE A 221 12.06 -9.64 10.31
N ILE A 222 12.15 -8.86 11.38
CA ILE A 222 12.95 -9.19 12.57
C ILE A 222 12.34 -10.32 13.42
N LYS A 223 11.07 -10.66 13.22
CA LYS A 223 10.34 -11.65 14.02
C LYS A 223 10.62 -13.10 13.57
N GLN A 224 11.75 -13.45 13.10
CA GLN A 224 12.25 -14.79 12.78
C GLN A 224 11.16 -15.85 12.51
N ARG A 225 10.17 -15.53 11.68
CA ARG A 225 9.09 -16.45 11.32
C ARG A 225 9.57 -17.47 10.29
N ALA A 226 8.91 -18.63 10.24
CA ALA A 226 9.22 -19.64 9.25
C ALA A 226 8.87 -19.14 7.84
N ASN A 227 9.68 -19.50 6.86
CA ASN A 227 9.46 -19.20 5.46
C ASN A 227 9.06 -20.48 4.72
N ALA A 228 7.88 -20.47 4.10
CA ALA A 228 7.31 -21.64 3.43
C ALA A 228 8.21 -22.19 2.32
N ASN A 229 8.74 -21.31 1.45
CA ASN A 229 9.61 -21.72 0.34
C ASN A 229 10.91 -22.38 0.84
N LYS A 230 11.53 -21.82 1.90
CA LYS A 230 12.74 -22.43 2.50
C LYS A 230 12.41 -23.77 3.15
N THR A 231 11.26 -23.88 3.81
CA THR A 231 10.81 -25.13 4.45
C THR A 231 10.53 -26.18 3.40
N LEU A 232 9.78 -25.83 2.34
CA LEU A 232 9.52 -26.72 1.21
C LEU A 232 10.81 -27.20 0.54
N GLY A 233 11.73 -26.29 0.23
CA GLY A 233 13.01 -26.64 -0.39
C GLY A 233 13.86 -27.62 0.45
N ARG A 234 13.90 -27.40 1.78
CA ARG A 234 14.58 -28.34 2.71
C ARG A 234 13.90 -29.70 2.75
N THR A 235 12.57 -29.73 2.76
CA THR A 235 11.78 -30.98 2.75
C THR A 235 11.98 -31.73 1.45
N LEU A 236 11.91 -31.07 0.29
CA LEU A 236 12.18 -31.70 -1.01
C LEU A 236 13.61 -32.26 -1.07
N LYS A 237 14.59 -31.53 -0.54
CA LYS A 237 15.97 -32.01 -0.47
C LYS A 237 16.10 -33.26 0.42
N ALA A 238 15.40 -33.33 1.54
CA ALA A 238 15.39 -34.52 2.40
C ALA A 238 14.72 -35.72 1.69
N ILE A 239 13.59 -35.50 1.03
CA ILE A 239 12.89 -36.54 0.28
C ILE A 239 13.78 -37.09 -0.84
N GLN A 240 14.49 -36.23 -1.56
CA GLN A 240 15.41 -36.61 -2.65
C GLN A 240 16.53 -37.59 -2.19
N THR A 241 16.90 -37.55 -0.91
CA THR A 241 17.87 -38.49 -0.36
C THR A 241 17.30 -39.88 -0.09
N ALA A 242 15.97 -39.98 0.05
CA ALA A 242 15.26 -41.21 0.40
C ALA A 242 14.50 -41.85 -0.78
N ALA A 243 14.15 -41.06 -1.79
CA ALA A 243 13.37 -41.49 -2.95
C ALA A 243 13.81 -40.83 -4.23
N ASP A 244 13.65 -41.50 -5.37
CA ASP A 244 13.86 -40.90 -6.70
C ASP A 244 12.63 -40.06 -7.05
N ILE A 245 12.78 -38.74 -6.95
CA ILE A 245 11.70 -37.78 -7.23
C ILE A 245 12.06 -36.88 -8.42
N ARG A 246 11.04 -36.46 -9.12
CA ARG A 246 11.13 -35.44 -10.19
C ARG A 246 10.12 -34.34 -9.89
N LEU A 247 10.56 -33.10 -9.97
CA LEU A 247 9.67 -31.95 -9.84
C LEU A 247 8.91 -31.73 -11.15
N VAL A 248 7.60 -31.58 -11.05
CA VAL A 248 6.70 -31.31 -12.18
C VAL A 248 6.25 -29.85 -12.17
N LEU A 249 5.97 -29.33 -10.98
CA LEU A 249 5.54 -27.95 -10.74
C LEU A 249 6.08 -27.52 -9.37
N ILE A 250 6.45 -26.29 -9.27
CA ILE A 250 6.68 -25.58 -8.00
C ILE A 250 6.06 -24.21 -8.10
N ASP A 251 5.27 -23.85 -7.11
CA ASP A 251 4.60 -22.55 -7.03
C ASP A 251 4.61 -22.11 -5.56
N GLY A 252 4.69 -20.78 -5.33
CA GLY A 252 4.65 -20.26 -3.97
C GLY A 252 5.07 -18.79 -3.89
N GLY A 253 4.53 -18.09 -2.88
CA GLY A 253 4.64 -16.66 -2.70
C GLY A 253 3.55 -15.89 -3.45
N LYS A 254 3.04 -14.81 -2.84
CA LYS A 254 1.99 -13.97 -3.45
C LYS A 254 2.50 -12.59 -3.78
N LYS A 255 3.01 -11.87 -2.80
CA LYS A 255 3.47 -10.47 -2.90
C LYS A 255 4.90 -10.35 -2.40
N ASP A 256 5.68 -9.45 -2.99
CA ASP A 256 7.10 -9.24 -2.65
C ASP A 256 7.29 -8.68 -1.23
N ASN A 257 6.36 -7.86 -0.76
CA ASN A 257 6.36 -7.26 0.58
C ASN A 257 5.75 -8.15 1.67
N CYS A 258 5.33 -9.39 1.35
CA CYS A 258 4.78 -10.32 2.32
C CYS A 258 5.78 -11.41 2.71
N LEU A 259 5.94 -11.64 4.03
CA LEU A 259 6.67 -12.81 4.53
C LEU A 259 5.91 -14.08 4.15
N LEU A 260 6.61 -15.04 3.57
CA LEU A 260 6.02 -16.28 3.07
C LEU A 260 5.56 -17.20 4.22
N TYR A 261 4.32 -17.67 4.15
CA TYR A 261 3.67 -18.53 5.14
C TYR A 261 3.00 -19.75 4.50
#